data_5dd116dde398e483f68cd9ae031df241
#
_entry.id   5dd116dde398e483f68cd9ae031df241
#
_cell.length_a   1.000
_cell.length_b   1.000
_cell.length_c   1.000
_cell.angle_alpha   90.00
_cell.angle_beta   90.00
_cell.angle_gamma   90.00
#
_symmetry.space_group_name_H-M   'P 1'
#
loop_
_entity.id
_entity.type
_entity.pdbx_description
1 polymer ?
#
loop_
_entity_poly.entity_id
_entity_poly.type
_entity_poly.pdbx_seq_one_letter_code
_entity_poly.pdbx_strand_id
1 'polypeptide(L)'
;MQEKAKQYEYLIFDADHTVIDFDADERRAFRAAFAAAGMDASADMVEACWAFSAQNWAQLGLNDVHLPELRARYHELYHTHVREIIHYMDTMYALGTRKGAAEAAFSDTLAMAAHPVAGAAETLTALAQKYRLCIATNGLAAMQAGRLSELAHLFSHVFVSETMGVIKPDAAFFERMLEALDTSSDRCLMIGDSLSSDI
;
A
#
# COMPACT_ATOMS: atom_id res chain seq x y z
N MET A 1 -42.01 -9.88 3.04
CA MET A 1 -41.10 -9.47 1.98
C MET A 1 -39.73 -10.06 2.29
N GLN A 2 -39.29 -11.07 1.57
CA GLN A 2 -37.89 -11.53 1.70
C GLN A 2 -37.03 -10.44 1.08
N GLU A 3 -36.17 -9.83 1.90
CA GLU A 3 -35.11 -8.96 1.42
C GLU A 3 -34.23 -9.82 0.49
N LYS A 4 -34.23 -9.51 -0.81
CA LYS A 4 -33.30 -10.14 -1.75
C LYS A 4 -31.91 -9.85 -1.22
N ALA A 5 -31.15 -10.88 -0.86
CA ALA A 5 -29.76 -10.73 -0.50
C ALA A 5 -29.06 -9.91 -1.60
N LYS A 6 -28.38 -8.81 -1.22
CA LYS A 6 -27.58 -8.00 -2.15
C LYS A 6 -26.58 -8.92 -2.80
N GLN A 7 -26.66 -9.07 -4.11
CA GLN A 7 -25.73 -9.89 -4.86
C GLN A 7 -24.63 -9.00 -5.42
N TYR A 8 -23.51 -8.91 -4.70
CA TYR A 8 -22.32 -8.21 -5.19
C TYR A 8 -21.78 -8.91 -6.44
N GLU A 9 -21.24 -8.13 -7.36
CA GLU A 9 -20.50 -8.62 -8.52
C GLU A 9 -19.01 -8.43 -8.32
N TYR A 10 -18.63 -7.30 -7.72
CA TYR A 10 -17.26 -6.93 -7.46
C TYR A 10 -16.96 -6.91 -5.96
N LEU A 11 -15.83 -7.50 -5.59
CA LEU A 11 -15.19 -7.28 -4.30
C LEU A 11 -13.92 -6.48 -4.54
N ILE A 12 -13.85 -5.31 -3.91
CA ILE A 12 -12.77 -4.34 -4.09
C ILE A 12 -11.97 -4.33 -2.80
N PHE A 13 -10.71 -4.74 -2.86
CA PHE A 13 -9.84 -4.83 -1.70
C PHE A 13 -8.87 -3.65 -1.66
N ASP A 14 -8.62 -3.11 -0.48
CA ASP A 14 -7.40 -2.39 -0.25
C ASP A 14 -6.20 -3.36 -0.33
N ALA A 15 -5.00 -2.81 -0.55
CA ALA A 15 -3.81 -3.64 -0.68
C ALA A 15 -3.07 -3.80 0.65
N ASP A 16 -2.55 -2.71 1.20
CA ASP A 16 -1.68 -2.71 2.36
C ASP A 16 -2.47 -3.05 3.63
N HIS A 17 -1.95 -3.94 4.48
CA HIS A 17 -2.59 -4.45 5.70
C HIS A 17 -3.93 -5.20 5.50
N THR A 18 -4.41 -5.31 4.26
CA THR A 18 -5.62 -6.06 3.91
C THR A 18 -5.29 -7.32 3.12
N VAL A 19 -4.58 -7.18 2.01
CA VAL A 19 -4.15 -8.29 1.14
C VAL A 19 -2.68 -8.63 1.36
N ILE A 20 -1.85 -7.62 1.55
CA ILE A 20 -0.39 -7.73 1.72
C ILE A 20 0.05 -7.17 3.08
N ASP A 21 1.02 -7.86 3.69
CA ASP A 21 1.62 -7.49 4.97
C ASP A 21 2.71 -6.43 4.74
N PHE A 22 2.28 -5.16 4.77
CA PHE A 22 3.19 -4.03 4.57
C PHE A 22 4.30 -3.99 5.63
N ASP A 23 3.98 -4.28 6.88
CA ASP A 23 4.92 -4.24 7.99
C ASP A 23 6.06 -5.23 7.82
N ALA A 24 5.75 -6.44 7.36
CA ALA A 24 6.78 -7.46 7.06
C ALA A 24 7.67 -7.03 5.89
N ASP A 25 7.07 -6.46 4.86
CA ASP A 25 7.79 -6.00 3.66
C ASP A 25 8.68 -4.80 3.96
N GLU A 26 8.21 -3.84 4.76
CA GLU A 26 9.01 -2.68 5.14
C GLU A 26 10.22 -3.08 6.00
N ARG A 27 10.05 -4.01 6.95
CA ARG A 27 11.17 -4.59 7.70
C ARG A 27 12.17 -5.32 6.80
N ARG A 28 11.69 -6.02 5.78
CA ARG A 28 12.55 -6.64 4.75
C ARG A 28 13.33 -5.57 3.99
N ALA A 29 12.69 -4.46 3.61
CA ALA A 29 13.33 -3.36 2.90
C ALA A 29 14.41 -2.66 3.76
N PHE A 30 14.19 -2.47 5.06
CA PHE A 30 15.23 -1.96 5.97
C PHE A 30 16.44 -2.88 6.02
N ARG A 31 16.26 -4.20 6.12
CA ARG A 31 17.39 -5.15 6.09
C ARG A 31 18.18 -5.05 4.79
N ALA A 32 17.47 -4.96 3.66
CA ALA A 32 18.10 -4.81 2.34
C ALA A 32 18.90 -3.50 2.24
N ALA A 33 18.35 -2.39 2.74
CA ALA A 33 19.03 -1.10 2.78
C ALA A 33 20.33 -1.14 3.61
N PHE A 34 20.30 -1.73 4.79
CA PHE A 34 21.52 -1.93 5.62
C PHE A 34 22.53 -2.81 4.92
N ALA A 35 22.10 -3.92 4.32
CA ALA A 35 23.00 -4.83 3.59
C ALA A 35 23.67 -4.11 2.40
N ALA A 36 22.93 -3.30 1.64
CA ALA A 36 23.47 -2.49 0.54
C ALA A 36 24.45 -1.42 1.04
N ALA A 37 24.27 -0.94 2.26
CA ALA A 37 25.25 -0.08 2.94
C ALA A 37 26.45 -0.86 3.54
N GLY A 38 26.54 -2.19 3.35
CA GLY A 38 27.60 -3.03 3.90
C GLY A 38 27.52 -3.20 5.42
N MET A 39 26.31 -3.12 5.96
CA MET A 39 26.04 -3.23 7.40
C MET A 39 25.22 -4.48 7.68
N ASP A 40 25.55 -5.16 8.78
CA ASP A 40 24.75 -6.25 9.32
C ASP A 40 23.72 -5.67 10.29
N ALA A 41 22.45 -5.67 9.88
CA ALA A 41 21.38 -5.06 10.65
C ALA A 41 20.92 -5.97 11.80
N SER A 42 21.04 -5.51 13.04
CA SER A 42 20.38 -6.16 14.16
C SER A 42 18.85 -6.00 14.09
N ALA A 43 18.14 -6.87 14.81
CA ALA A 43 16.69 -6.74 14.94
C ALA A 43 16.29 -5.35 15.49
N ASP A 44 17.01 -4.86 16.51
CA ASP A 44 16.74 -3.55 17.13
C ASP A 44 16.92 -2.39 16.15
N MET A 45 17.90 -2.45 15.24
CA MET A 45 18.08 -1.43 14.20
C MET A 45 16.88 -1.40 13.23
N VAL A 46 16.40 -2.55 12.83
CA VAL A 46 15.25 -2.68 11.93
C VAL A 46 13.98 -2.15 12.60
N GLU A 47 13.73 -2.55 13.86
CA GLU A 47 12.57 -2.09 14.62
C GLU A 47 12.61 -0.58 14.91
N ALA A 48 13.80 -0.01 15.15
CA ALA A 48 13.94 1.44 15.31
C ALA A 48 13.61 2.20 14.03
N CYS A 49 14.04 1.70 12.86
CA CYS A 49 13.68 2.28 11.56
C CYS A 49 12.17 2.16 11.28
N TRP A 50 11.58 1.01 11.57
CA TRP A 50 10.15 0.80 11.42
C TRP A 50 9.31 1.71 12.35
N ALA A 51 9.71 1.83 13.61
CA ALA A 51 9.06 2.74 14.55
C ALA A 51 9.16 4.22 14.10
N PHE A 52 10.32 4.63 13.58
CA PHE A 52 10.48 5.95 12.98
C PHE A 52 9.56 6.14 11.77
N SER A 53 9.49 5.15 10.88
CA SER A 53 8.61 5.18 9.70
C SER A 53 7.15 5.43 10.11
N ALA A 54 6.62 4.65 11.04
CA ALA A 54 5.26 4.80 11.55
C ALA A 54 5.02 6.19 12.18
N GLN A 55 5.97 6.68 12.98
CA GLN A 55 5.88 8.02 13.58
C GLN A 55 5.93 9.12 12.54
N ASN A 56 6.82 9.04 11.57
CA ASN A 56 6.98 10.03 10.51
C ASN A 56 5.73 10.07 9.60
N TRP A 57 5.15 8.93 9.27
CA TRP A 57 3.89 8.82 8.55
C TRP A 57 2.77 9.61 9.25
N ALA A 58 2.62 9.43 10.55
CA ALA A 58 1.64 10.17 11.35
C ALA A 58 1.96 11.66 11.43
N GLN A 59 3.24 12.04 11.59
CA GLN A 59 3.67 13.46 11.65
C GLN A 59 3.44 14.20 10.33
N LEU A 60 3.56 13.53 9.19
CA LEU A 60 3.23 14.08 7.87
C LEU A 60 1.71 14.15 7.64
N GLY A 61 0.89 13.63 8.55
CA GLY A 61 -0.57 13.63 8.46
C GLY A 61 -1.13 12.63 7.44
N LEU A 62 -0.33 11.65 7.00
CA LEU A 62 -0.73 10.69 5.97
C LEU A 62 -1.87 9.75 6.39
N ASN A 63 -2.22 9.73 7.70
CA ASN A 63 -3.41 9.07 8.22
C ASN A 63 -4.69 9.93 8.06
N ASP A 64 -4.56 11.24 7.87
CA ASP A 64 -5.66 12.20 7.89
C ASP A 64 -6.20 12.49 6.49
N VAL A 65 -6.29 11.46 5.65
CA VAL A 65 -6.76 11.54 4.24
C VAL A 65 -8.20 12.06 4.09
N HIS A 66 -8.94 12.18 5.20
CA HIS A 66 -10.24 12.84 5.22
C HIS A 66 -10.13 14.37 5.01
N LEU A 67 -8.94 14.97 5.23
CA LEU A 67 -8.68 16.39 5.04
C LEU A 67 -8.33 16.70 3.57
N PRO A 68 -9.07 17.61 2.88
CA PRO A 68 -8.85 17.90 1.45
C PRO A 68 -7.43 18.40 1.13
N GLU A 69 -6.83 19.21 2.01
CA GLU A 69 -5.47 19.72 1.85
C GLU A 69 -4.41 18.63 1.89
N LEU A 70 -4.62 17.56 2.66
CA LEU A 70 -3.73 16.41 2.68
C LEU A 70 -3.91 15.55 1.44
N ARG A 71 -5.14 15.33 1.00
CA ARG A 71 -5.41 14.60 -0.25
C ARG A 71 -4.69 15.23 -1.44
N ALA A 72 -4.72 16.56 -1.54
CA ALA A 72 -4.06 17.28 -2.64
C ALA A 72 -2.53 17.10 -2.67
N ARG A 73 -1.91 16.77 -1.54
CA ARG A 73 -0.45 16.64 -1.40
C ARG A 73 0.00 15.21 -1.07
N TYR A 74 -0.91 14.26 -1.03
CA TYR A 74 -0.66 12.91 -0.52
C TYR A 74 0.59 12.26 -1.12
N HIS A 75 0.70 12.21 -2.45
CA HIS A 75 1.84 11.57 -3.11
C HIS A 75 3.14 12.35 -2.91
N GLU A 76 3.09 13.69 -2.84
CA GLU A 76 4.26 14.53 -2.47
C GLU A 76 4.74 14.18 -1.04
N LEU A 77 3.81 14.07 -0.10
CA LEU A 77 4.10 13.72 1.29
C LEU A 77 4.59 12.28 1.42
N TYR A 78 4.05 11.36 0.63
CA TYR A 78 4.54 9.98 0.58
C TYR A 78 6.00 9.91 0.11
N HIS A 79 6.35 10.61 -0.97
CA HIS A 79 7.75 10.69 -1.41
C HIS A 79 8.64 11.38 -0.37
N THR A 80 8.11 12.36 0.37
CA THR A 80 8.83 12.99 1.48
C THR A 80 9.09 11.99 2.58
N HIS A 81 8.09 11.20 2.96
CA HIS A 81 8.20 10.13 3.93
C HIS A 81 9.35 9.16 3.61
N VAL A 82 9.41 8.65 2.38
CA VAL A 82 10.49 7.75 1.95
C VAL A 82 11.86 8.42 2.09
N ARG A 83 12.00 9.70 1.70
CA ARG A 83 13.28 10.43 1.85
C ARG A 83 13.67 10.62 3.31
N GLU A 84 12.71 10.90 4.19
CA GLU A 84 12.97 11.09 5.62
C GLU A 84 13.37 9.81 6.33
N ILE A 85 12.81 8.65 5.94
CA ILE A 85 13.27 7.33 6.39
C ILE A 85 14.77 7.15 6.09
N ILE A 86 15.19 7.40 4.86
CA ILE A 86 16.59 7.24 4.46
C ILE A 86 17.49 8.28 5.15
N HIS A 87 16.99 9.48 5.37
CA HIS A 87 17.73 10.49 6.14
C HIS A 87 17.90 10.07 7.62
N TYR A 88 16.86 9.51 8.23
CA TYR A 88 16.94 8.95 9.58
C TYR A 88 17.99 7.84 9.66
N MET A 89 17.97 6.87 8.74
CA MET A 89 18.97 5.81 8.68
C MET A 89 20.39 6.35 8.55
N ASP A 90 20.60 7.37 7.69
CA ASP A 90 21.90 8.01 7.52
C ASP A 90 22.36 8.71 8.80
N THR A 91 21.48 9.42 9.48
CA THR A 91 21.77 10.15 10.72
C THR A 91 22.11 9.21 11.87
N MET A 92 21.35 8.13 12.04
CA MET A 92 21.49 7.19 13.15
C MET A 92 22.63 6.20 12.96
N TYR A 93 22.91 5.82 11.71
CA TYR A 93 23.82 4.71 11.42
C TYR A 93 24.98 5.09 10.49
N ALA A 94 25.13 6.38 10.15
CA ALA A 94 26.24 6.93 9.38
C ALA A 94 26.46 6.21 8.02
N LEU A 95 25.42 6.13 7.20
CA LEU A 95 25.49 5.49 5.87
C LEU A 95 26.50 6.20 4.95
N GLY A 96 26.60 7.53 5.04
CA GLY A 96 27.55 8.35 4.31
C GLY A 96 27.44 8.18 2.80
N THR A 97 28.55 7.83 2.13
CA THR A 97 28.57 7.64 0.66
C THR A 97 27.72 6.46 0.17
N ARG A 98 27.31 5.56 1.08
CA ARG A 98 26.48 4.37 0.78
C ARG A 98 24.98 4.65 0.87
N LYS A 99 24.58 5.86 1.28
CA LYS A 99 23.19 6.29 1.39
C LYS A 99 22.38 6.02 0.13
N GLY A 100 22.91 6.37 -1.05
CA GLY A 100 22.21 6.14 -2.32
C GLY A 100 21.99 4.65 -2.63
N ALA A 101 22.93 3.77 -2.27
CA ALA A 101 22.75 2.33 -2.42
C ALA A 101 21.68 1.78 -1.43
N ALA A 102 21.65 2.31 -0.22
CA ALA A 102 20.63 1.95 0.77
C ALA A 102 19.23 2.39 0.32
N GLU A 103 19.09 3.61 -0.21
CA GLU A 103 17.83 4.16 -0.74
C GLU A 103 17.31 3.31 -1.90
N ALA A 104 18.18 2.99 -2.86
CA ALA A 104 17.81 2.14 -3.99
C ALA A 104 17.36 0.76 -3.51
N ALA A 105 18.12 0.10 -2.62
CA ALA A 105 17.79 -1.22 -2.12
C ALA A 105 16.48 -1.23 -1.30
N PHE A 106 16.20 -0.17 -0.53
CA PHE A 106 14.94 -0.01 0.18
C PHE A 106 13.75 0.05 -0.81
N SER A 107 13.84 0.96 -1.79
CA SER A 107 12.77 1.17 -2.77
C SER A 107 12.57 -0.06 -3.67
N ASP A 108 13.64 -0.65 -4.16
CA ASP A 108 13.60 -1.86 -5.00
C ASP A 108 12.98 -3.04 -4.23
N THR A 109 13.33 -3.20 -2.95
CA THR A 109 12.79 -4.28 -2.11
C THR A 109 11.31 -4.10 -1.85
N LEU A 110 10.84 -2.86 -1.59
CA LEU A 110 9.41 -2.58 -1.45
C LEU A 110 8.64 -2.77 -2.75
N ALA A 111 9.27 -2.59 -3.91
CA ALA A 111 8.65 -2.83 -5.20
C ALA A 111 8.66 -4.31 -5.64
N MET A 112 9.29 -5.22 -4.87
CA MET A 112 9.24 -6.67 -5.14
C MET A 112 7.92 -7.27 -4.68
N ALA A 113 7.68 -8.54 -5.07
CA ALA A 113 6.51 -9.30 -4.61
C ALA A 113 6.36 -9.25 -3.08
N ALA A 114 5.20 -8.81 -2.64
CA ALA A 114 4.89 -8.63 -1.22
C ALA A 114 4.50 -9.96 -0.56
N HIS A 115 4.63 -10.02 0.76
CA HIS A 115 4.09 -11.11 1.55
C HIS A 115 2.57 -10.94 1.68
N PRO A 116 1.76 -11.94 1.28
CA PRO A 116 0.33 -11.91 1.57
C PRO A 116 0.07 -11.95 3.07
N VAL A 117 -0.96 -11.24 3.53
CA VAL A 117 -1.53 -11.46 4.86
C VAL A 117 -1.92 -12.93 5.00
N ALA A 118 -1.73 -13.50 6.19
CA ALA A 118 -2.00 -14.92 6.43
C ALA A 118 -3.44 -15.31 6.02
N GLY A 119 -3.57 -16.28 5.13
CA GLY A 119 -4.86 -16.76 4.59
C GLY A 119 -5.44 -15.89 3.45
N ALA A 120 -4.79 -14.78 3.07
CA ALA A 120 -5.30 -13.90 2.01
C ALA A 120 -5.33 -14.61 0.65
N ALA A 121 -4.25 -15.30 0.26
CA ALA A 121 -4.15 -15.96 -1.04
C ALA A 121 -5.25 -17.04 -1.22
N GLU A 122 -5.47 -17.88 -0.22
CA GLU A 122 -6.50 -18.90 -0.21
C GLU A 122 -7.91 -18.29 -0.26
N THR A 123 -8.14 -17.24 0.54
CA THR A 123 -9.43 -16.55 0.59
C THR A 123 -9.75 -15.87 -0.75
N LEU A 124 -8.80 -15.15 -1.33
CA LEU A 124 -8.96 -14.50 -2.63
C LEU A 124 -9.20 -15.51 -3.74
N THR A 125 -8.46 -16.64 -3.73
CA THR A 125 -8.67 -17.73 -4.69
C THR A 125 -10.09 -18.29 -4.60
N ALA A 126 -10.62 -18.49 -3.41
CA ALA A 126 -11.98 -18.98 -3.22
C ALA A 126 -13.04 -17.93 -3.65
N LEU A 127 -12.81 -16.65 -3.36
CA LEU A 127 -13.72 -15.56 -3.73
C LEU A 127 -13.73 -15.31 -5.25
N ALA A 128 -12.59 -15.44 -5.92
CA ALA A 128 -12.46 -15.30 -7.38
C ALA A 128 -13.31 -16.31 -8.17
N GLN A 129 -13.74 -17.42 -7.54
CA GLN A 129 -14.67 -18.38 -8.17
C GLN A 129 -16.11 -17.82 -8.28
N LYS A 130 -16.45 -16.77 -7.54
CA LYS A 130 -17.82 -16.26 -7.42
C LYS A 130 -17.95 -14.77 -7.75
N TYR A 131 -16.88 -14.01 -7.58
CA TYR A 131 -16.85 -12.57 -7.69
C TYR A 131 -15.70 -12.12 -8.59
N ARG A 132 -15.84 -10.94 -9.19
CA ARG A 132 -14.72 -10.26 -9.84
C ARG A 132 -13.97 -9.48 -8.76
N LEU A 133 -12.67 -9.79 -8.59
CA LEU A 133 -11.86 -9.13 -7.57
C LEU A 133 -11.13 -7.93 -8.18
N CYS A 134 -11.04 -6.86 -7.42
CA CYS A 134 -10.28 -5.65 -7.77
C CYS A 134 -9.43 -5.20 -6.58
N ILE A 135 -8.36 -4.46 -6.87
CA ILE A 135 -7.60 -3.71 -5.86
C ILE A 135 -7.90 -2.22 -6.03
N ALA A 136 -8.02 -1.51 -4.90
CA ALA A 136 -8.09 -0.06 -4.80
C ALA A 136 -7.15 0.43 -3.70
N THR A 137 -6.01 1.03 -4.06
CA THR A 137 -4.94 1.38 -3.11
C THR A 137 -4.47 2.82 -3.22
N ASN A 138 -4.16 3.45 -2.08
CA ASN A 138 -3.51 4.76 -1.99
C ASN A 138 -1.98 4.66 -2.08
N GLY A 139 -1.47 3.84 -3.00
CA GLY A 139 -0.04 3.57 -3.16
C GLY A 139 0.61 4.33 -4.33
N LEU A 140 1.92 4.15 -4.44
CA LEU A 140 2.72 4.60 -5.58
C LEU A 140 2.71 3.53 -6.67
N ALA A 141 2.48 3.93 -7.93
CA ALA A 141 2.31 3.01 -9.05
C ALA A 141 3.53 2.10 -9.27
N ALA A 142 4.73 2.66 -9.16
CA ALA A 142 5.98 1.91 -9.32
C ALA A 142 6.16 0.80 -8.26
N MET A 143 5.60 1.00 -7.05
CA MET A 143 5.66 0.01 -5.99
C MET A 143 4.58 -1.06 -6.16
N GLN A 144 3.33 -0.67 -6.37
CA GLN A 144 2.19 -1.59 -6.32
C GLN A 144 2.21 -2.64 -7.45
N ALA A 145 2.73 -2.30 -8.63
CA ALA A 145 2.82 -3.25 -9.74
C ALA A 145 3.64 -4.51 -9.40
N GLY A 146 4.80 -4.33 -8.76
CA GLY A 146 5.64 -5.46 -8.33
C GLY A 146 5.09 -6.17 -7.10
N ARG A 147 4.58 -5.40 -6.13
CA ARG A 147 4.07 -5.93 -4.86
C ARG A 147 2.90 -6.90 -5.05
N LEU A 148 2.01 -6.61 -5.99
CA LEU A 148 0.84 -7.44 -6.30
C LEU A 148 1.12 -8.54 -7.33
N SER A 149 2.35 -8.67 -7.84
CA SER A 149 2.67 -9.53 -8.99
C SER A 149 2.27 -11.00 -8.81
N GLU A 150 2.45 -11.59 -7.62
CA GLU A 150 2.10 -12.98 -7.34
C GLU A 150 0.59 -13.22 -7.31
N LEU A 151 -0.19 -12.22 -6.88
CA LEU A 151 -1.64 -12.28 -6.78
C LEU A 151 -2.37 -11.62 -7.96
N ALA A 152 -1.63 -11.00 -8.89
CA ALA A 152 -2.19 -10.22 -10.00
C ALA A 152 -3.20 -11.02 -10.85
N HIS A 153 -2.97 -12.33 -11.01
CA HIS A 153 -3.86 -13.20 -11.77
C HIS A 153 -5.26 -13.38 -11.17
N LEU A 154 -5.46 -13.00 -9.90
CA LEU A 154 -6.76 -13.04 -9.20
C LEU A 154 -7.59 -11.78 -9.42
N PHE A 155 -6.96 -10.66 -9.79
CA PHE A 155 -7.63 -9.38 -9.90
C PHE A 155 -7.93 -9.01 -11.34
N SER A 156 -9.18 -8.62 -11.61
CA SER A 156 -9.58 -8.10 -12.92
C SER A 156 -9.07 -6.68 -13.18
N HIS A 157 -8.93 -5.88 -12.11
CA HIS A 157 -8.43 -4.51 -12.17
C HIS A 157 -7.65 -4.16 -10.91
N VAL A 158 -6.66 -3.28 -11.09
CA VAL A 158 -5.88 -2.68 -10.00
C VAL A 158 -5.93 -1.16 -10.17
N PHE A 159 -6.56 -0.48 -9.22
CA PHE A 159 -6.70 0.98 -9.18
C PHE A 159 -5.70 1.55 -8.19
N VAL A 160 -4.70 2.24 -8.70
CA VAL A 160 -3.65 2.88 -7.91
C VAL A 160 -3.84 4.39 -7.93
N SER A 161 -3.95 5.01 -6.77
CA SER A 161 -4.28 6.43 -6.62
C SER A 161 -3.36 7.36 -7.40
N GLU A 162 -2.06 7.08 -7.44
CA GLU A 162 -1.11 7.90 -8.20
C GLU A 162 -1.41 7.89 -9.70
N THR A 163 -1.76 6.74 -10.27
CA THR A 163 -2.17 6.61 -11.67
C THR A 163 -3.52 7.27 -11.93
N MET A 164 -4.43 7.17 -10.96
CA MET A 164 -5.76 7.78 -11.08
C MET A 164 -5.75 9.30 -10.87
N GLY A 165 -4.68 9.86 -10.29
CA GLY A 165 -4.56 11.29 -9.97
C GLY A 165 -5.52 11.76 -8.86
N VAL A 166 -6.05 10.82 -8.07
CA VAL A 166 -6.98 11.06 -6.96
C VAL A 166 -6.86 9.90 -5.97
N ILE A 167 -7.02 10.16 -4.67
CA ILE A 167 -6.86 9.14 -3.61
C ILE A 167 -8.20 8.80 -2.95
N LYS A 168 -8.30 7.63 -2.32
CA LYS A 168 -9.36 7.31 -1.36
C LYS A 168 -9.22 8.22 -0.12
N PRO A 169 -10.31 8.74 0.48
CA PRO A 169 -11.71 8.46 0.25
C PRO A 169 -12.40 9.47 -0.68
N ASP A 170 -11.68 10.15 -1.57
CA ASP A 170 -12.31 11.10 -2.49
C ASP A 170 -13.36 10.40 -3.36
N ALA A 171 -14.57 10.97 -3.45
CA ALA A 171 -15.64 10.41 -4.25
C ALA A 171 -15.24 10.20 -5.71
N ALA A 172 -14.40 11.10 -6.25
CA ALA A 172 -13.89 10.99 -7.62
C ALA A 172 -13.02 9.74 -7.85
N PHE A 173 -12.38 9.19 -6.81
CA PHE A 173 -11.66 7.91 -6.91
C PHE A 173 -12.64 6.78 -7.21
N PHE A 174 -13.69 6.68 -6.41
CA PHE A 174 -14.70 5.63 -6.55
C PHE A 174 -15.53 5.81 -7.83
N GLU A 175 -15.87 7.04 -8.21
CA GLU A 175 -16.59 7.33 -9.46
C GLU A 175 -15.81 6.86 -10.69
N ARG A 176 -14.53 7.21 -10.80
CA ARG A 176 -13.64 6.75 -11.89
C ARG A 176 -13.47 5.23 -11.88
N MET A 177 -13.39 4.62 -10.71
CA MET A 177 -13.32 3.17 -10.58
C MET A 177 -14.60 2.50 -11.07
N LEU A 178 -15.78 2.98 -10.65
CA LEU A 178 -17.08 2.45 -11.08
C LEU A 178 -17.31 2.63 -12.58
N GLU A 179 -16.89 3.77 -13.15
CA GLU A 179 -16.93 4.02 -14.59
C GLU A 179 -16.06 3.01 -15.35
N ALA A 180 -14.80 2.78 -14.89
CA ALA A 180 -13.89 1.82 -15.50
C ALA A 180 -14.39 0.37 -15.42
N LEU A 181 -15.17 0.04 -14.38
CA LEU A 181 -15.78 -1.28 -14.20
C LEU A 181 -17.12 -1.44 -14.92
N ASP A 182 -17.65 -0.36 -15.49
CA ASP A 182 -19.01 -0.29 -16.10
C ASP A 182 -20.08 -0.87 -15.15
N THR A 183 -20.08 -0.39 -13.88
CA THR A 183 -20.95 -0.92 -12.83
C THR A 183 -21.45 0.17 -11.87
N SER A 184 -22.35 -0.19 -10.98
CA SER A 184 -22.90 0.70 -9.96
C SER A 184 -22.44 0.30 -8.55
N SER A 185 -22.45 1.27 -7.62
CA SER A 185 -21.94 1.08 -6.25
C SER A 185 -22.69 0.00 -5.46
N ASP A 186 -23.97 -0.23 -5.73
CA ASP A 186 -24.80 -1.26 -5.07
C ASP A 186 -24.40 -2.69 -5.44
N ARG A 187 -23.58 -2.86 -6.52
CA ARG A 187 -23.01 -4.13 -6.95
C ARG A 187 -21.57 -4.35 -6.48
N CYS A 188 -21.00 -3.39 -5.76
CA CYS A 188 -19.63 -3.41 -5.26
C CYS A 188 -19.59 -3.48 -3.75
N LEU A 189 -18.59 -4.16 -3.19
CA LEU A 189 -18.27 -4.15 -1.77
C LEU A 189 -16.80 -3.77 -1.61
N MET A 190 -16.53 -2.67 -0.89
CA MET A 190 -15.17 -2.29 -0.49
C MET A 190 -14.78 -3.03 0.78
N ILE A 191 -13.55 -3.54 0.82
CA ILE A 191 -12.96 -4.31 1.91
C ILE A 191 -11.57 -3.74 2.16
N GLY A 192 -11.34 -3.21 3.36
CA GLY A 192 -10.07 -2.61 3.75
C GLY A 192 -9.95 -2.47 5.27
N ASP A 193 -8.77 -2.10 5.74
CA ASP A 193 -8.46 -1.94 7.16
C ASP A 193 -8.62 -0.49 7.65
N SER A 194 -8.67 0.49 6.72
CA SER A 194 -8.68 1.91 7.05
C SER A 194 -10.09 2.49 7.05
N LEU A 195 -10.60 2.87 8.23
CA LEU A 195 -11.88 3.56 8.38
C LEU A 195 -11.88 4.97 7.75
N SER A 196 -10.72 5.55 7.48
CA SER A 196 -10.60 6.90 6.92
C SER A 196 -10.45 6.94 5.41
N SER A 197 -10.05 5.83 4.77
CA SER A 197 -9.85 5.75 3.32
C SER A 197 -10.80 4.81 2.61
N ASP A 198 -11.30 3.76 3.28
CA ASP A 198 -12.04 2.68 2.62
C ASP A 198 -13.56 2.73 2.85
N ILE A 199 -14.03 3.64 3.72
CA ILE A 199 -15.44 3.80 4.08
C ILE A 199 -15.93 5.21 3.81
#